data_5cc4f15474c72dcffd72ef14c08a2da2
#
_entry.id   5cc4f15474c72dcffd72ef14c08a2da2
#
_cell.length_a   1.000
_cell.length_b   1.000
_cell.length_c   1.000
_cell.angle_alpha   90.00
_cell.angle_beta   90.00
_cell.angle_gamma   90.00
#
_symmetry.space_group_name_H-M   'P 1'
#
loop_
_entity.id
_entity.type
_entity.pdbx_description
1 polymer ?
#
loop_
_entity_poly.entity_id
_entity_poly.type
_entity_poly.pdbx_seq_one_letter_code
_entity_poly.pdbx_strand_id
1 'polypeptide(L)'
;MRSNFLRLLTLLFASSLMAQTGHVLQGIGAKNLSMGGAATGNPIDISGAIYWNPASLTSFEGNQLKIDVGFFFSAPELSSTVPTQQGIFSGTTADDRGVSVMPNIAYTWGKEDSKSRFAISAFGISGFGVTFPQSQTNPINMPQSMGGFGRIESDYALLQMAFTWSYKLSDKLSFGIAPSFNYATLQLMPNPTANPTQAGYPSTDKASTTGIGGQFALFYDSKTGFKSGISYKSTTKFKSFDFNNTYLDNSNGTNSFNMDYPAIYSFGVGYSKEKIDIALDYRLIDYENTDGFNSAGWTPTASVAGFGWENVNVISLGIQYKGIENLPLRVGYTYSSNPINDELAFFNIPAPAIIKSAYQFGFSRKFGEKVELDFVYHHGSSGGDTSGPVNNPMMISQTNPYGAIPGSSVSYNMTTDLLMFGFSYDF
;
A
#
# COMPACT_ATOMS: atom_id res chain seq x y z
N MET A 1 -22.89 -12.08 33.84
CA MET A 1 -21.67 -11.54 33.20
C MET A 1 -21.23 -12.30 31.95
N ARG A 2 -21.27 -13.64 31.88
CA ARG A 2 -20.87 -14.43 30.65
C ARG A 2 -21.75 -14.16 29.43
N SER A 3 -23.06 -13.92 29.57
CA SER A 3 -23.99 -13.67 28.47
C SER A 3 -23.78 -12.31 27.79
N ASN A 4 -23.37 -11.28 28.53
CA ASN A 4 -23.17 -9.94 27.98
C ASN A 4 -21.81 -9.82 27.26
N PHE A 5 -20.81 -10.59 27.65
CA PHE A 5 -19.52 -10.66 26.99
C PHE A 5 -19.63 -11.35 25.62
N LEU A 6 -20.46 -12.43 25.52
CA LEU A 6 -20.73 -13.10 24.26
C LEU A 6 -21.53 -12.20 23.28
N ARG A 7 -22.46 -11.39 23.79
CA ARG A 7 -23.22 -10.41 22.98
C ARG A 7 -22.39 -9.24 22.52
N LEU A 8 -21.38 -8.81 23.30
CA LEU A 8 -20.42 -7.80 22.90
C LEU A 8 -19.47 -8.32 21.80
N LEU A 9 -19.07 -9.60 21.88
CA LEU A 9 -18.27 -10.27 20.85
C LEU A 9 -19.03 -10.42 19.52
N THR A 10 -20.33 -10.74 19.57
CA THR A 10 -21.17 -10.86 18.36
C THR A 10 -21.52 -9.53 17.72
N LEU A 11 -21.54 -8.42 18.45
CA LEU A 11 -21.71 -7.05 17.92
C LEU A 11 -20.44 -6.53 17.20
N LEU A 12 -19.27 -7.05 17.56
CA LEU A 12 -18.00 -6.73 16.88
C LEU A 12 -17.85 -7.46 15.52
N PHE A 13 -18.65 -8.49 15.26
CA PHE A 13 -18.62 -9.23 13.99
C PHE A 13 -19.71 -8.80 12.96
N ALA A 14 -20.55 -7.82 13.30
CA ALA A 14 -21.72 -7.47 12.48
C ALA A 14 -21.51 -6.22 11.58
N SER A 15 -20.31 -5.64 11.53
CA SER A 15 -19.97 -4.59 10.56
C SER A 15 -19.01 -5.17 9.52
N SER A 16 -19.43 -5.21 8.27
CA SER A 16 -18.57 -5.47 7.11
C SER A 16 -17.53 -4.34 7.01
N LEU A 17 -16.40 -4.52 7.66
CA LEU A 17 -15.29 -3.58 7.72
C LEU A 17 -14.22 -4.00 6.71
N MET A 18 -13.61 -3.08 6.06
CA MET A 18 -12.93 -3.19 4.78
C MET A 18 -11.60 -2.39 4.74
N ALA A 19 -10.49 -2.88 4.13
CA ALA A 19 -9.19 -2.17 4.16
C ALA A 19 -8.20 -2.37 3.00
N GLN A 20 -7.76 -1.25 2.40
CA GLN A 20 -6.45 -1.08 1.76
C GLN A 20 -5.93 0.33 2.05
N THR A 21 -4.59 0.52 2.04
CA THR A 21 -3.94 1.78 2.40
C THR A 21 -3.50 2.60 1.17
N GLY A 22 -4.34 2.65 0.14
CA GLY A 22 -3.92 3.15 -1.16
C GLY A 22 -2.85 2.22 -1.76
N HIS A 23 -1.74 2.77 -2.26
CA HIS A 23 -0.60 1.97 -2.74
C HIS A 23 0.48 1.71 -1.67
N VAL A 24 0.28 2.21 -0.44
CA VAL A 24 1.17 1.99 0.71
C VAL A 24 0.95 0.59 1.30
N LEU A 25 2.01 -0.13 1.62
CA LEU A 25 1.89 -1.43 2.29
C LEU A 25 1.39 -1.30 3.72
N GLN A 26 0.51 -2.21 4.13
CA GLN A 26 -0.08 -2.24 5.48
C GLN A 26 0.94 -2.54 6.58
N GLY A 27 1.97 -3.33 6.27
CA GLY A 27 3.03 -3.70 7.20
C GLY A 27 4.30 -4.15 6.49
N ILE A 28 5.42 -4.14 7.19
CA ILE A 28 6.73 -4.53 6.68
C ILE A 28 7.29 -5.69 7.51
N GLY A 29 7.63 -6.77 6.81
CA GLY A 29 8.09 -8.02 7.43
C GLY A 29 6.95 -8.89 7.98
N ALA A 30 7.20 -10.18 8.09
CA ALA A 30 6.18 -11.17 8.43
C ALA A 30 5.57 -10.96 9.82
N LYS A 31 6.39 -10.59 10.83
CA LYS A 31 5.88 -10.30 12.19
C LYS A 31 4.99 -9.07 12.22
N ASN A 32 5.43 -7.94 11.68
CA ASN A 32 4.64 -6.72 11.70
C ASN A 32 3.34 -6.89 10.91
N LEU A 33 3.41 -7.49 9.72
CA LEU A 33 2.22 -7.73 8.91
C LEU A 33 1.21 -8.64 9.64
N SER A 34 1.66 -9.65 10.40
CA SER A 34 0.78 -10.53 11.17
C SER A 34 0.06 -9.83 12.34
N MET A 35 0.49 -8.61 12.69
CA MET A 35 -0.15 -7.71 13.65
C MET A 35 -1.06 -6.66 12.98
N GLY A 36 -1.53 -6.91 11.75
CA GLY A 36 -2.26 -5.92 10.97
C GLY A 36 -1.41 -4.72 10.55
N GLY A 37 -0.09 -4.84 10.59
CA GLY A 37 0.83 -3.73 10.39
C GLY A 37 0.93 -2.75 11.57
N ALA A 38 0.23 -2.98 12.68
CA ALA A 38 0.31 -2.11 13.87
C ALA A 38 1.70 -2.22 14.52
N ALA A 39 2.41 -1.09 14.66
CA ALA A 39 3.74 -1.01 15.27
C ALA A 39 4.12 0.41 15.73
N THR A 40 3.27 1.40 15.53
CA THR A 40 3.59 2.78 15.94
C THR A 40 3.67 2.89 17.45
N GLY A 41 2.74 2.24 18.18
CA GLY A 41 2.70 2.25 19.64
C GLY A 41 3.35 1.04 20.29
N ASN A 42 3.38 -0.12 19.66
CA ASN A 42 3.92 -1.35 20.24
C ASN A 42 4.50 -2.28 19.18
N PRO A 43 5.66 -1.97 18.59
CA PRO A 43 6.32 -2.87 17.67
C PRO A 43 6.79 -4.15 18.36
N ILE A 44 6.66 -5.27 17.66
CA ILE A 44 7.09 -6.59 18.15
C ILE A 44 8.33 -7.11 17.41
N ASP A 45 8.80 -6.37 16.43
CA ASP A 45 10.03 -6.67 15.67
C ASP A 45 10.70 -5.39 15.16
N ILE A 46 11.95 -5.53 14.69
CA ILE A 46 12.75 -4.40 14.19
C ILE A 46 12.22 -3.84 12.86
N SER A 47 11.60 -4.65 11.99
CA SER A 47 11.06 -4.17 10.71
C SER A 47 9.90 -3.22 10.94
N GLY A 48 8.94 -3.60 11.80
CA GLY A 48 7.83 -2.73 12.21
C GLY A 48 8.30 -1.47 12.94
N ALA A 49 9.30 -1.60 13.84
CA ALA A 49 9.90 -0.46 14.55
C ALA A 49 10.52 0.55 13.55
N ILE A 50 11.41 0.11 12.69
CA ILE A 50 12.12 0.96 11.72
C ILE A 50 11.12 1.67 10.80
N TYR A 51 10.11 0.95 10.31
CA TYR A 51 9.21 1.48 9.29
C TYR A 51 8.11 2.38 9.85
N TRP A 52 7.50 2.02 11.01
CA TRP A 52 6.36 2.76 11.55
C TRP A 52 6.72 3.74 12.66
N ASN A 53 7.69 3.41 13.50
CA ASN A 53 8.14 4.31 14.58
C ASN A 53 9.62 4.09 14.89
N PRO A 54 10.55 4.78 14.21
CA PRO A 54 11.98 4.62 14.44
C PRO A 54 12.42 4.87 15.89
N ALA A 55 11.69 5.69 16.68
CA ALA A 55 12.02 5.92 18.09
C ALA A 55 11.88 4.66 18.95
N SER A 56 11.01 3.73 18.56
CA SER A 56 10.77 2.49 19.28
C SER A 56 11.88 1.45 19.10
N LEU A 57 12.84 1.66 18.20
CA LEU A 57 14.02 0.80 18.04
C LEU A 57 14.85 0.69 19.30
N THR A 58 14.79 1.70 20.20
CA THR A 58 15.43 1.65 21.52
C THR A 58 14.89 0.57 22.45
N SER A 59 13.74 -0.06 22.14
CA SER A 59 13.14 -1.16 22.90
C SER A 59 13.76 -2.52 22.58
N PHE A 60 14.54 -2.61 21.48
CA PHE A 60 15.19 -3.83 21.05
C PHE A 60 16.64 -3.85 21.50
N GLU A 61 17.07 -4.96 22.08
CA GLU A 61 18.43 -5.18 22.57
C GLU A 61 19.21 -6.02 21.57
N GLY A 62 20.53 -6.07 21.74
CA GLY A 62 21.41 -6.84 20.85
C GLY A 62 21.52 -6.29 19.42
N ASN A 63 22.30 -6.96 18.60
CA ASN A 63 22.37 -6.70 17.16
C ASN A 63 21.52 -7.77 16.46
N GLN A 64 20.69 -7.36 15.53
CA GLN A 64 19.76 -8.28 14.85
C GLN A 64 19.76 -8.04 13.36
N LEU A 65 19.83 -9.13 12.58
CA LEU A 65 19.54 -9.18 11.15
C LEU A 65 18.13 -9.74 10.95
N LYS A 66 17.35 -9.11 10.09
CA LYS A 66 16.04 -9.58 9.66
C LYS A 66 15.93 -9.55 8.15
N ILE A 67 15.44 -10.64 7.57
CA ILE A 67 15.19 -10.79 6.14
C ILE A 67 13.77 -11.36 5.99
N ASP A 68 12.94 -10.71 5.18
CA ASP A 68 11.62 -11.23 4.86
C ASP A 68 11.43 -11.27 3.33
N VAL A 69 10.69 -12.29 2.85
CA VAL A 69 10.29 -12.42 1.45
C VAL A 69 8.80 -12.71 1.39
N GLY A 70 8.05 -11.85 0.71
CA GLY A 70 6.62 -11.97 0.49
C GLY A 70 6.28 -12.32 -0.95
N PHE A 71 5.21 -13.11 -1.12
CA PHE A 71 4.60 -13.46 -2.40
C PHE A 71 3.18 -12.92 -2.40
N PHE A 72 2.97 -11.86 -3.16
CA PHE A 72 1.71 -11.13 -3.21
C PHE A 72 0.95 -11.49 -4.48
N PHE A 73 -0.33 -11.79 -4.33
CA PHE A 73 -1.29 -12.11 -5.37
C PHE A 73 -2.43 -11.09 -5.30
N SER A 74 -2.80 -10.50 -6.42
CA SER A 74 -4.00 -9.68 -6.56
C SER A 74 -4.91 -10.29 -7.61
N ALA A 75 -6.21 -10.15 -7.42
CA ALA A 75 -7.22 -10.65 -8.35
C ALA A 75 -8.30 -9.56 -8.56
N PRO A 76 -7.95 -8.43 -9.24
CA PRO A 76 -8.96 -7.47 -9.65
C PRO A 76 -9.76 -7.97 -10.85
N GLU A 77 -11.06 -7.63 -10.86
CA GLU A 77 -11.95 -7.83 -12.00
C GLU A 77 -12.45 -6.46 -12.49
N LEU A 78 -12.34 -6.20 -13.78
CA LEU A 78 -12.77 -4.97 -14.44
C LEU A 78 -14.01 -5.23 -15.30
N SER A 79 -15.12 -4.60 -14.97
CA SER A 79 -16.36 -4.63 -15.75
C SER A 79 -16.62 -3.27 -16.37
N SER A 80 -17.16 -3.24 -17.58
CA SER A 80 -17.64 -2.00 -18.17
C SER A 80 -18.89 -2.19 -19.03
N THR A 81 -19.67 -1.10 -19.11
CA THR A 81 -20.88 -1.00 -19.96
C THR A 81 -20.82 0.31 -20.71
N VAL A 82 -21.00 0.26 -22.03
CA VAL A 82 -21.00 1.45 -22.90
C VAL A 82 -22.20 1.38 -23.85
N PRO A 83 -23.12 2.36 -23.79
CA PRO A 83 -24.20 2.51 -24.79
C PRO A 83 -23.62 3.01 -26.11
N THR A 84 -24.06 2.43 -27.22
CA THR A 84 -23.72 2.87 -28.57
C THR A 84 -24.98 2.95 -29.43
N GLN A 85 -24.87 3.47 -30.64
CA GLN A 85 -25.99 3.45 -31.60
C GLN A 85 -26.44 2.04 -32.00
N GLN A 86 -25.58 1.02 -31.82
CA GLN A 86 -25.85 -0.38 -32.15
C GLN A 86 -26.41 -1.17 -30.96
N GLY A 87 -26.50 -0.56 -29.78
CA GLY A 87 -26.97 -1.19 -28.54
C GLY A 87 -26.02 -0.97 -27.36
N ILE A 88 -26.29 -1.69 -26.27
CA ILE A 88 -25.47 -1.64 -25.05
C ILE A 88 -24.44 -2.77 -25.10
N PHE A 89 -23.17 -2.43 -25.02
CA PHE A 89 -22.09 -3.38 -24.88
C PHE A 89 -21.65 -3.46 -23.43
N SER A 90 -21.49 -4.68 -22.90
CA SER A 90 -21.06 -4.93 -21.51
C SER A 90 -20.16 -6.16 -21.48
N GLY A 91 -19.16 -6.13 -20.59
CA GLY A 91 -18.28 -7.27 -20.38
C GLY A 91 -17.41 -7.11 -19.16
N THR A 92 -16.75 -8.19 -18.77
CA THR A 92 -15.82 -8.29 -17.63
C THR A 92 -14.52 -8.90 -18.08
N THR A 93 -13.40 -8.39 -17.53
CA THR A 93 -12.05 -8.88 -17.76
C THR A 93 -11.38 -9.11 -16.42
N ALA A 94 -10.89 -10.32 -16.18
CA ALA A 94 -10.10 -10.66 -14.99
C ALA A 94 -8.63 -10.28 -15.20
N ASP A 95 -7.94 -9.98 -14.13
CA ASP A 95 -6.50 -9.71 -14.11
C ASP A 95 -5.67 -10.97 -14.38
N ASP A 96 -4.55 -10.80 -15.09
CA ASP A 96 -3.59 -11.87 -15.45
C ASP A 96 -2.14 -11.49 -15.05
N ARG A 97 -1.98 -10.69 -14.00
CA ARG A 97 -0.67 -10.17 -13.58
C ARG A 97 0.25 -11.25 -12.98
N GLY A 98 -0.29 -12.21 -12.25
CA GLY A 98 0.49 -13.20 -11.52
C GLY A 98 1.03 -12.71 -10.18
N VAL A 99 2.16 -13.28 -9.74
CA VAL A 99 2.74 -13.04 -8.40
C VAL A 99 3.74 -11.88 -8.41
N SER A 100 3.65 -11.01 -7.39
CA SER A 100 4.65 -9.98 -7.09
C SER A 100 5.50 -10.39 -5.87
N VAL A 101 6.83 -10.26 -5.98
CA VAL A 101 7.76 -10.61 -4.90
C VAL A 101 8.17 -9.36 -4.13
N MET A 102 8.12 -9.44 -2.80
CA MET A 102 8.36 -8.31 -1.88
C MET A 102 9.52 -8.64 -0.91
N PRO A 103 10.77 -8.28 -1.24
CA PRO A 103 11.90 -8.48 -0.36
C PRO A 103 12.03 -7.36 0.67
N ASN A 104 12.41 -7.71 1.91
CA ASN A 104 12.74 -6.76 2.97
C ASN A 104 13.98 -7.24 3.72
N ILE A 105 14.87 -6.31 4.03
CA ILE A 105 16.05 -6.56 4.86
C ILE A 105 16.29 -5.41 5.82
N ALA A 106 16.62 -5.74 7.07
CA ALA A 106 17.01 -4.77 8.09
C ALA A 106 18.14 -5.34 8.96
N TYR A 107 19.02 -4.46 9.38
CA TYR A 107 20.07 -4.76 10.37
C TYR A 107 20.10 -3.65 11.43
N THR A 108 20.10 -4.06 12.71
CA THR A 108 20.19 -3.12 13.84
C THR A 108 21.43 -3.38 14.66
N TRP A 109 21.98 -2.31 15.22
CA TRP A 109 23.13 -2.41 16.13
C TRP A 109 23.13 -1.29 17.18
N GLY A 110 23.89 -1.53 18.23
CA GLY A 110 24.16 -0.56 19.31
C GLY A 110 24.87 -1.23 20.45
N LYS A 111 25.62 -0.48 21.23
CA LYS A 111 26.26 -1.01 22.44
C LYS A 111 25.18 -1.25 23.50
N GLU A 112 25.38 -2.27 24.37
CA GLU A 112 24.40 -2.77 25.32
C GLU A 112 23.86 -1.65 26.24
N ASP A 113 24.68 -0.87 26.87
CA ASP A 113 24.27 0.24 27.76
C ASP A 113 24.09 1.59 27.05
N SER A 114 24.10 1.63 25.73
CA SER A 114 23.99 2.88 24.99
C SER A 114 22.55 3.38 24.96
N LYS A 115 22.39 4.70 25.10
CA LYS A 115 21.12 5.37 24.80
C LYS A 115 20.79 5.41 23.31
N SER A 116 21.77 5.15 22.43
CA SER A 116 21.62 5.17 20.97
C SER A 116 21.50 3.77 20.39
N ARG A 117 20.54 3.62 19.44
CA ARG A 117 20.40 2.45 18.57
C ARG A 117 20.39 2.92 17.12
N PHE A 118 20.93 2.09 16.25
CA PHE A 118 21.04 2.37 14.82
C PHE A 118 20.46 1.22 14.01
N ALA A 119 19.98 1.54 12.80
CA ALA A 119 19.62 0.53 11.83
C ALA A 119 19.88 1.00 10.40
N ILE A 120 20.07 0.03 9.52
CA ILE A 120 19.92 0.20 8.08
C ILE A 120 18.83 -0.74 7.58
N SER A 121 18.09 -0.30 6.58
CA SER A 121 17.04 -1.12 5.99
C SER A 121 16.91 -0.88 4.48
N ALA A 122 16.41 -1.90 3.78
CA ALA A 122 15.95 -1.81 2.42
C ALA A 122 14.61 -2.56 2.34
N PHE A 123 13.52 -1.82 2.16
CA PHE A 123 12.16 -2.32 2.19
C PHE A 123 11.43 -2.00 0.89
N GLY A 124 10.73 -2.98 0.31
CA GLY A 124 9.67 -2.73 -0.63
C GLY A 124 8.47 -2.16 0.13
N ILE A 125 8.17 -0.88 -0.02
CA ILE A 125 7.19 -0.18 0.83
C ILE A 125 5.89 0.16 0.12
N SER A 126 5.87 0.03 -1.21
CA SER A 126 4.74 0.43 -2.03
C SER A 126 4.77 -0.27 -3.37
N GLY A 127 3.59 -0.47 -3.93
CA GLY A 127 3.41 -1.00 -5.28
C GLY A 127 1.94 -1.08 -5.66
N PHE A 128 1.67 -0.99 -6.95
CA PHE A 128 0.41 -1.35 -7.57
C PHE A 128 0.67 -1.92 -8.96
N GLY A 129 -0.30 -2.62 -9.48
CA GLY A 129 -0.24 -3.10 -10.85
C GLY A 129 -1.41 -3.99 -11.19
N VAL A 130 -1.79 -3.93 -12.45
CA VAL A 130 -2.81 -4.77 -13.07
C VAL A 130 -2.35 -5.23 -14.43
N THR A 131 -2.94 -6.31 -14.92
CA THR A 131 -2.80 -6.80 -16.29
C THR A 131 -4.16 -7.29 -16.76
N PHE A 132 -4.98 -6.37 -17.29
CA PHE A 132 -6.24 -6.74 -17.93
C PHE A 132 -5.97 -7.05 -19.42
N PRO A 133 -6.12 -8.31 -19.85
CA PRO A 133 -5.90 -8.68 -21.25
C PRO A 133 -6.90 -7.99 -22.18
N GLN A 134 -6.52 -7.84 -23.46
CA GLN A 134 -7.45 -7.37 -24.49
C GLN A 134 -8.67 -8.28 -24.57
N SER A 135 -9.85 -7.71 -24.69
CA SER A 135 -11.14 -8.41 -24.74
C SER A 135 -11.91 -8.07 -26.02
N GLN A 136 -12.78 -8.98 -26.45
CA GLN A 136 -13.74 -8.73 -27.53
C GLN A 136 -15.13 -8.35 -26.98
N THR A 137 -15.34 -8.47 -25.68
CA THR A 137 -16.66 -8.25 -25.05
C THR A 137 -16.67 -7.11 -24.07
N ASN A 138 -15.56 -6.87 -23.33
CA ASN A 138 -15.47 -5.75 -22.37
C ASN A 138 -15.10 -4.47 -23.13
N PRO A 139 -15.99 -3.46 -23.24
CA PRO A 139 -15.75 -2.25 -24.03
C PRO A 139 -14.45 -1.53 -23.73
N ILE A 140 -14.06 -1.42 -22.46
CA ILE A 140 -12.81 -0.77 -22.05
C ILE A 140 -11.58 -1.53 -22.57
N ASN A 141 -11.63 -2.87 -22.63
CA ASN A 141 -10.52 -3.70 -23.09
C ASN A 141 -10.61 -4.08 -24.58
N MET A 142 -11.57 -3.56 -25.34
CA MET A 142 -11.57 -3.71 -26.80
C MET A 142 -10.34 -3.03 -27.41
N PRO A 143 -9.88 -3.46 -28.61
CA PRO A 143 -8.79 -2.80 -29.30
C PRO A 143 -8.97 -1.28 -29.40
N GLN A 144 -7.89 -0.51 -29.33
CA GLN A 144 -7.97 0.96 -29.46
C GLN A 144 -8.61 1.39 -30.79
N SER A 145 -8.40 0.64 -31.87
CA SER A 145 -9.07 0.86 -33.16
C SER A 145 -10.60 0.68 -33.11
N MET A 146 -11.13 0.06 -32.07
CA MET A 146 -12.56 -0.13 -31.82
C MET A 146 -13.10 0.77 -30.70
N GLY A 147 -12.29 1.73 -30.22
CA GLY A 147 -12.66 2.70 -29.19
C GLY A 147 -12.40 2.27 -27.75
N GLY A 148 -11.82 1.10 -27.49
CA GLY A 148 -11.32 0.68 -26.17
C GLY A 148 -9.87 1.11 -25.94
N PHE A 149 -9.22 0.54 -24.92
CA PHE A 149 -7.80 0.77 -24.60
C PHE A 149 -6.92 -0.47 -24.90
N GLY A 150 -7.52 -1.59 -25.35
CA GLY A 150 -6.83 -2.84 -25.53
C GLY A 150 -6.44 -3.52 -24.22
N ARG A 151 -5.25 -4.14 -24.19
CA ARG A 151 -4.61 -4.62 -22.96
C ARG A 151 -4.27 -3.42 -22.07
N ILE A 152 -4.70 -3.47 -20.82
CA ILE A 152 -4.33 -2.45 -19.82
C ILE A 152 -3.36 -3.08 -18.84
N GLU A 153 -2.17 -2.50 -18.75
CA GLU A 153 -1.13 -2.97 -17.83
C GLU A 153 -0.49 -1.80 -17.09
N SER A 154 -0.28 -1.98 -15.81
CA SER A 154 0.51 -1.08 -14.98
C SER A 154 1.44 -1.88 -14.08
N ASP A 155 2.60 -1.33 -13.79
CA ASP A 155 3.57 -1.92 -12.86
C ASP A 155 4.35 -0.82 -12.16
N TYR A 156 4.00 -0.57 -10.88
CA TYR A 156 4.69 0.36 -10.00
C TYR A 156 5.31 -0.39 -8.84
N ALA A 157 6.56 -0.09 -8.54
CA ALA A 157 7.26 -0.61 -7.36
C ALA A 157 8.14 0.47 -6.74
N LEU A 158 8.20 0.49 -5.41
CA LEU A 158 8.99 1.44 -4.63
C LEU A 158 9.84 0.72 -3.57
N LEU A 159 11.16 0.88 -3.67
CA LEU A 159 12.14 0.46 -2.69
C LEU A 159 12.60 1.66 -1.87
N GLN A 160 12.50 1.57 -0.55
CA GLN A 160 13.04 2.55 0.40
C GLN A 160 14.28 1.99 1.09
N MET A 161 15.38 2.72 1.03
CA MET A 161 16.59 2.48 1.83
C MET A 161 16.67 3.56 2.90
N ALA A 162 16.80 3.17 4.17
CA ALA A 162 16.83 4.11 5.28
C ALA A 162 18.00 3.84 6.24
N PHE A 163 18.52 4.93 6.80
CA PHE A 163 19.39 4.89 7.97
C PHE A 163 18.60 5.42 9.17
N THR A 164 18.49 4.62 10.20
CA THR A 164 17.72 4.97 11.41
C THR A 164 18.67 5.23 12.57
N TRP A 165 18.41 6.33 13.28
CA TRP A 165 19.01 6.62 14.57
C TRP A 165 17.90 6.87 15.61
N SER A 166 17.98 6.15 16.71
CA SER A 166 17.05 6.25 17.84
C SER A 166 17.83 6.55 19.12
N TYR A 167 17.26 7.37 19.99
CA TYR A 167 17.92 7.81 21.21
C TYR A 167 16.95 7.83 22.40
N LYS A 168 17.36 7.21 23.53
CA LYS A 168 16.64 7.26 24.81
C LYS A 168 16.84 8.62 25.46
N LEU A 169 15.83 9.49 25.45
CA LEU A 169 15.82 10.76 26.19
C LEU A 169 15.74 10.50 27.70
N SER A 170 14.94 9.52 28.09
CA SER A 170 14.81 9.02 29.46
C SER A 170 14.54 7.50 29.42
N ASP A 171 14.37 6.89 30.59
CA ASP A 171 14.02 5.45 30.66
C ASP A 171 12.68 5.12 30.01
N LYS A 172 11.80 6.12 29.85
CA LYS A 172 10.46 5.95 29.31
C LYS A 172 10.22 6.62 27.96
N LEU A 173 11.05 7.57 27.55
CA LEU A 173 10.84 8.36 26.35
C LEU A 173 12.03 8.25 25.41
N SER A 174 11.75 8.00 24.14
CA SER A 174 12.74 7.97 23.08
C SER A 174 12.29 8.81 21.90
N PHE A 175 13.26 9.32 21.12
CA PHE A 175 13.01 9.87 19.80
C PHE A 175 13.77 9.05 18.74
N GLY A 176 13.34 9.19 17.47
CA GLY A 176 14.01 8.56 16.35
C GLY A 176 13.90 9.38 15.09
N ILE A 177 14.92 9.31 14.25
CA ILE A 177 14.94 9.90 12.92
C ILE A 177 15.42 8.84 11.91
N ALA A 178 14.90 8.90 10.69
CA ALA A 178 15.26 8.00 9.62
C ALA A 178 15.23 8.73 8.26
N PRO A 179 16.34 9.36 7.83
CA PRO A 179 16.49 9.80 6.45
C PRO A 179 16.42 8.59 5.52
N SER A 180 15.80 8.78 4.35
CA SER A 180 15.62 7.71 3.37
C SER A 180 15.95 8.18 1.95
N PHE A 181 16.55 7.25 1.19
CA PHE A 181 16.69 7.28 -0.25
C PHE A 181 15.72 6.28 -0.85
N ASN A 182 15.01 6.70 -1.88
CA ASN A 182 13.92 5.93 -2.47
C ASN A 182 14.15 5.76 -3.97
N TYR A 183 13.91 4.55 -4.48
CA TYR A 183 13.98 4.21 -5.89
C TYR A 183 12.64 3.64 -6.33
N ALA A 184 12.03 4.25 -7.34
CA ALA A 184 10.74 3.83 -7.87
C ALA A 184 10.81 3.49 -9.36
N THR A 185 9.99 2.55 -9.78
CA THR A 185 9.78 2.20 -11.19
C THR A 185 8.29 2.26 -11.52
N LEU A 186 7.96 2.69 -12.74
CA LEU A 186 6.58 2.76 -13.25
C LEU A 186 6.54 2.41 -14.73
N GLN A 187 5.58 1.55 -15.10
CA GLN A 187 5.21 1.24 -16.47
C GLN A 187 3.70 1.39 -16.65
N LEU A 188 3.26 1.90 -17.80
CA LEU A 188 1.84 2.07 -18.14
C LEU A 188 1.62 1.64 -19.60
N MET A 189 0.66 0.76 -19.84
CA MET A 189 0.27 0.26 -21.17
C MET A 189 -1.25 0.11 -21.25
N PRO A 190 -1.96 0.97 -22.01
CA PRO A 190 -1.45 2.19 -22.63
C PRO A 190 -1.08 3.24 -21.59
N ASN A 191 -0.23 4.22 -21.97
CA ASN A 191 0.14 5.34 -21.11
C ASN A 191 -0.90 6.47 -21.22
N PRO A 192 -1.80 6.64 -20.25
CA PRO A 192 -2.82 7.67 -20.29
C PRO A 192 -2.26 9.06 -19.99
N THR A 193 -1.03 9.17 -19.44
CA THR A 193 -0.39 10.45 -19.13
C THR A 193 0.28 11.10 -20.36
N ALA A 194 0.44 10.35 -21.44
CA ALA A 194 0.86 10.86 -22.74
C ALA A 194 -0.31 11.44 -23.53
N ASN A 195 -0.04 12.39 -24.44
CA ASN A 195 -1.05 12.88 -25.37
C ASN A 195 -1.40 11.78 -26.38
N PRO A 196 -2.68 11.45 -26.55
CA PRO A 196 -3.08 10.52 -27.59
C PRO A 196 -2.86 11.12 -28.99
N THR A 197 -2.61 10.25 -29.97
CA THR A 197 -2.64 10.57 -31.40
C THR A 197 -3.88 9.95 -32.07
N GLN A 198 -3.99 10.04 -33.37
CA GLN A 198 -5.02 9.28 -34.13
C GLN A 198 -4.84 7.76 -33.98
N ALA A 199 -3.61 7.30 -33.65
CA ALA A 199 -3.31 5.91 -33.31
C ALA A 199 -3.63 5.53 -31.86
N GLY A 200 -4.23 6.43 -31.07
CA GLY A 200 -4.58 6.21 -29.65
C GLY A 200 -3.45 6.56 -28.67
N TYR A 201 -3.52 6.00 -27.46
CA TYR A 201 -2.50 6.16 -26.42
C TYR A 201 -1.34 5.20 -26.64
N PRO A 202 -0.08 5.64 -26.38
CA PRO A 202 1.10 4.80 -26.59
C PRO A 202 1.30 3.79 -25.45
N SER A 203 2.15 2.78 -25.71
CA SER A 203 2.78 1.96 -24.67
C SER A 203 4.08 2.60 -24.20
N THR A 204 4.50 2.33 -22.94
CA THR A 204 5.77 2.82 -22.42
C THR A 204 6.75 1.68 -22.12
N ASP A 205 8.05 1.99 -22.16
CA ASP A 205 9.05 1.23 -21.42
C ASP A 205 8.92 1.53 -19.90
N LYS A 206 9.52 0.65 -19.07
CA LYS A 206 9.56 0.86 -17.63
C LYS A 206 10.49 2.04 -17.29
N ALA A 207 9.92 3.16 -16.84
CA ALA A 207 10.66 4.31 -16.35
C ALA A 207 11.09 4.10 -14.88
N SER A 208 12.16 4.78 -14.46
CA SER A 208 12.60 4.77 -13.07
C SER A 208 12.96 6.17 -12.60
N THR A 209 12.81 6.39 -11.30
CA THR A 209 13.13 7.67 -10.66
C THR A 209 13.67 7.47 -9.24
N THR A 210 14.24 8.53 -8.68
CA THR A 210 14.76 8.55 -7.32
C THR A 210 14.22 9.74 -6.55
N GLY A 211 14.06 9.55 -5.24
CA GLY A 211 13.58 10.59 -4.34
C GLY A 211 14.21 10.45 -2.96
N ILE A 212 14.10 11.52 -2.18
CA ILE A 212 14.54 11.56 -0.79
C ILE A 212 13.37 11.89 0.12
N GLY A 213 13.37 11.28 1.30
CA GLY A 213 12.38 11.52 2.34
C GLY A 213 13.00 11.33 3.70
N GLY A 214 12.18 11.40 4.73
CA GLY A 214 12.64 11.18 6.09
C GLY A 214 11.47 10.90 7.03
N GLN A 215 11.80 10.40 8.21
CA GLN A 215 10.83 10.11 9.25
C GLN A 215 11.33 10.63 10.59
N PHE A 216 10.42 11.18 11.37
CA PHE A 216 10.63 11.56 12.76
C PHE A 216 9.59 10.87 13.64
N ALA A 217 9.99 10.44 14.85
CA ALA A 217 9.08 9.77 15.76
C ALA A 217 9.43 10.01 17.23
N LEU A 218 8.40 9.83 18.08
CA LEU A 218 8.51 9.72 19.53
C LEU A 218 7.88 8.41 19.99
N PHE A 219 8.46 7.83 21.02
CA PHE A 219 8.00 6.58 21.61
C PHE A 219 8.05 6.65 23.13
N TYR A 220 6.93 6.29 23.77
CA TYR A 220 6.80 6.22 25.23
C TYR A 220 6.55 4.77 25.66
N ASP A 221 7.32 4.32 26.64
CA ASP A 221 7.17 3.02 27.32
C ASP A 221 7.03 3.26 28.83
N SER A 222 5.85 3.00 29.38
CA SER A 222 5.56 3.19 30.81
C SER A 222 6.40 2.30 31.74
N LYS A 223 7.01 1.22 31.22
CA LYS A 223 7.64 0.11 31.93
C LYS A 223 6.67 -0.76 32.75
N THR A 224 5.36 -0.51 32.62
CA THR A 224 4.29 -1.29 33.26
C THR A 224 3.41 -2.04 32.28
N GLY A 225 3.84 -2.05 31.00
CA GLY A 225 3.17 -2.72 29.88
C GLY A 225 2.53 -1.77 28.88
N PHE A 226 2.04 -0.60 29.30
CA PHE A 226 1.49 0.40 28.37
C PHE A 226 2.58 1.10 27.57
N LYS A 227 2.35 1.26 26.27
CA LYS A 227 3.23 1.94 25.34
C LYS A 227 2.42 2.82 24.41
N SER A 228 3.04 3.88 23.89
CA SER A 228 2.44 4.73 22.84
C SER A 228 3.51 5.35 21.96
N GLY A 229 3.10 5.76 20.76
CA GLY A 229 4.01 6.39 19.84
C GLY A 229 3.31 7.30 18.86
N ILE A 230 4.05 8.27 18.35
CA ILE A 230 3.68 9.12 17.23
C ILE A 230 4.82 9.10 16.21
N SER A 231 4.47 9.18 14.95
CA SER A 231 5.45 9.21 13.85
C SER A 231 4.93 10.06 12.71
N TYR A 232 5.83 10.80 12.09
CA TYR A 232 5.61 11.52 10.85
C TYR A 232 6.64 11.07 9.82
N LYS A 233 6.17 10.52 8.71
CA LYS A 233 6.95 10.24 7.50
C LYS A 233 6.66 11.34 6.50
N SER A 234 7.69 12.03 6.02
CA SER A 234 7.53 13.11 5.05
C SER A 234 7.12 12.55 3.68
N THR A 235 6.47 13.38 2.87
CA THR A 235 6.38 13.12 1.43
C THR A 235 7.79 12.83 0.89
N THR A 236 7.92 11.76 0.09
CA THR A 236 9.11 11.54 -0.72
C THR A 236 8.92 12.25 -2.05
N LYS A 237 9.68 13.33 -2.25
CA LYS A 237 9.68 14.03 -3.53
C LYS A 237 10.58 13.29 -4.52
N PHE A 238 9.97 12.83 -5.61
CA PHE A 238 10.67 12.18 -6.72
C PHE A 238 10.99 13.19 -7.83
N LYS A 239 11.99 12.86 -8.64
CA LYS A 239 12.10 13.41 -9.98
C LYS A 239 10.97 12.82 -10.84
N SER A 240 10.70 13.42 -11.99
CA SER A 240 9.70 12.85 -12.91
C SER A 240 10.05 11.43 -13.33
N PHE A 241 9.03 10.63 -13.63
CA PHE A 241 9.16 9.46 -14.49
C PHE A 241 9.20 9.95 -15.93
N ASP A 242 10.30 9.72 -16.63
CA ASP A 242 10.46 10.09 -18.02
C ASP A 242 10.19 8.86 -18.89
N PHE A 243 9.08 8.89 -19.62
CA PHE A 243 8.61 7.78 -20.43
C PHE A 243 9.09 7.91 -21.88
N ASN A 244 9.58 6.81 -22.44
CA ASN A 244 9.68 6.60 -23.87
C ASN A 244 8.42 5.89 -24.34
N ASN A 245 7.70 6.53 -25.24
CA ASN A 245 6.39 6.08 -25.73
C ASN A 245 6.50 5.52 -27.15
N THR A 246 5.79 4.43 -27.40
CA THR A 246 5.62 3.86 -28.74
C THR A 246 4.13 3.76 -29.05
N TYR A 247 3.65 4.47 -30.08
CA TYR A 247 2.28 4.46 -30.55
C TYR A 247 1.99 3.24 -31.42
N LEU A 248 0.70 2.94 -31.67
CA LEU A 248 0.29 1.78 -32.50
C LEU A 248 0.74 1.88 -33.96
N ASP A 249 1.04 3.08 -34.45
CA ASP A 249 1.60 3.31 -35.79
C ASP A 249 3.14 3.25 -35.80
N ASN A 250 3.77 2.79 -34.71
CA ASN A 250 5.21 2.75 -34.47
C ASN A 250 5.90 4.12 -34.40
N SER A 251 5.16 5.21 -34.35
CA SER A 251 5.75 6.52 -34.04
C SER A 251 6.18 6.55 -32.56
N ASN A 252 7.23 7.33 -32.27
CA ASN A 252 7.78 7.46 -30.93
C ASN A 252 7.52 8.87 -30.37
N GLY A 253 7.43 8.94 -29.06
CA GLY A 253 7.29 10.19 -28.31
C GLY A 253 7.88 10.06 -26.91
N THR A 254 7.92 11.17 -26.19
CA THR A 254 8.32 11.19 -24.77
C THR A 254 7.35 12.04 -23.99
N ASN A 255 7.15 11.70 -22.73
CA ASN A 255 6.51 12.58 -21.76
C ASN A 255 7.04 12.31 -20.34
N SER A 256 6.83 13.25 -19.46
CA SER A 256 7.18 13.13 -18.04
C SER A 256 5.93 13.12 -17.18
N PHE A 257 5.93 12.33 -16.12
CA PHE A 257 4.87 12.28 -15.12
C PHE A 257 5.44 12.34 -13.71
N ASN A 258 4.89 13.23 -12.87
CA ASN A 258 5.28 13.35 -11.47
C ASN A 258 4.35 12.51 -10.61
N MET A 259 4.92 11.66 -9.79
CA MET A 259 4.18 10.87 -8.80
C MET A 259 5.06 10.70 -7.56
N ASP A 260 4.68 11.37 -6.49
CA ASP A 260 5.37 11.34 -5.20
C ASP A 260 4.82 10.22 -4.29
N TYR A 261 5.56 9.89 -3.24
CA TYR A 261 5.04 9.05 -2.17
C TYR A 261 4.48 9.92 -1.04
N PRO A 262 3.26 9.65 -0.54
CA PRO A 262 2.54 10.54 0.36
C PRO A 262 3.19 10.67 1.74
N ALA A 263 2.92 11.78 2.40
CA ALA A 263 3.19 11.92 3.82
C ALA A 263 2.28 11.00 4.63
N ILE A 264 2.81 10.47 5.75
CA ILE A 264 2.05 9.58 6.64
C ILE A 264 2.18 10.10 8.07
N TYR A 265 1.05 10.36 8.70
CA TYR A 265 0.93 10.69 10.12
C TYR A 265 0.43 9.45 10.86
N SER A 266 1.15 9.02 11.89
CA SER A 266 0.84 7.81 12.63
C SER A 266 0.73 8.08 14.11
N PHE A 267 -0.29 7.51 14.74
CA PHE A 267 -0.46 7.45 16.19
C PHE A 267 -0.74 6.01 16.59
N GLY A 268 -0.12 5.52 17.66
CA GLY A 268 -0.32 4.16 18.12
C GLY A 268 -0.27 4.04 19.63
N VAL A 269 -1.03 3.07 20.14
CA VAL A 269 -0.99 2.63 21.53
C VAL A 269 -0.85 1.12 21.59
N GLY A 270 -0.32 0.62 22.67
CA GLY A 270 -0.21 -0.80 22.87
C GLY A 270 -0.01 -1.21 24.30
N TYR A 271 -0.13 -2.51 24.51
CA TYR A 271 0.03 -3.11 25.82
C TYR A 271 0.76 -4.44 25.69
N SER A 272 1.85 -4.58 26.44
CA SER A 272 2.66 -5.81 26.49
C SER A 272 2.76 -6.26 27.93
N LYS A 273 2.24 -7.45 28.22
CA LYS A 273 2.38 -8.06 29.55
C LYS A 273 2.37 -9.58 29.44
N GLU A 274 3.34 -10.22 30.11
CA GLU A 274 3.45 -11.69 30.19
C GLU A 274 3.26 -12.37 28.82
N LYS A 275 2.09 -12.95 28.58
CA LYS A 275 1.79 -13.79 27.41
C LYS A 275 1.10 -13.07 26.27
N ILE A 276 0.78 -11.77 26.41
CA ILE A 276 -0.04 -11.04 25.42
C ILE A 276 0.62 -9.72 25.05
N ASP A 277 0.68 -9.43 23.76
CA ASP A 277 0.94 -8.11 23.23
C ASP A 277 -0.27 -7.67 22.39
N ILE A 278 -0.67 -6.40 22.56
CA ILE A 278 -1.74 -5.77 21.77
C ILE A 278 -1.18 -4.47 21.20
N ALA A 279 -1.48 -4.20 19.95
CA ALA A 279 -1.14 -2.95 19.29
C ALA A 279 -2.36 -2.43 18.52
N LEU A 280 -2.60 -1.12 18.61
CA LEU A 280 -3.63 -0.39 17.87
C LEU A 280 -3.02 0.88 17.32
N ASP A 281 -3.07 1.04 16.00
CA ASP A 281 -2.57 2.21 15.29
C ASP A 281 -3.68 2.90 14.50
N TYR A 282 -3.61 4.21 14.43
CA TYR A 282 -4.30 5.05 13.45
C TYR A 282 -3.26 5.74 12.57
N ARG A 283 -3.52 5.77 11.25
CA ARG A 283 -2.68 6.46 10.27
C ARG A 283 -3.54 7.28 9.32
N LEU A 284 -3.06 8.48 9.02
CA LEU A 284 -3.55 9.32 7.92
C LEU A 284 -2.49 9.35 6.82
N ILE A 285 -2.87 8.96 5.60
CA ILE A 285 -2.02 9.01 4.41
C ILE A 285 -2.51 10.15 3.56
N ASP A 286 -1.66 11.14 3.31
CA ASP A 286 -2.00 12.44 2.72
C ASP A 286 -1.85 12.41 1.19
N TYR A 287 -2.82 11.83 0.49
CA TYR A 287 -2.84 11.80 -0.97
C TYR A 287 -3.29 13.11 -1.61
N GLU A 288 -4.18 13.86 -0.95
CA GLU A 288 -4.71 15.13 -1.48
C GLU A 288 -3.65 16.21 -1.66
N ASN A 289 -2.51 16.10 -0.95
CA ASN A 289 -1.36 17.01 -1.07
C ASN A 289 -0.14 16.35 -1.75
N THR A 290 -0.35 15.24 -2.49
CA THR A 290 0.73 14.46 -3.09
C THR A 290 0.67 14.54 -4.61
N ASP A 291 1.77 14.96 -5.25
CA ASP A 291 1.85 15.06 -6.72
C ASP A 291 1.58 13.70 -7.37
N GLY A 292 0.81 13.71 -8.47
CA GLY A 292 0.30 12.52 -9.17
C GLY A 292 -1.02 12.01 -8.62
N PHE A 293 -1.36 12.31 -7.35
CA PHE A 293 -2.62 11.90 -6.72
C PHE A 293 -3.58 13.05 -6.47
N ASN A 294 -3.10 14.29 -6.29
CA ASN A 294 -3.88 15.49 -5.99
C ASN A 294 -4.61 16.08 -7.21
N SER A 295 -4.30 15.62 -8.40
CA SER A 295 -4.92 16.08 -9.66
C SER A 295 -5.76 14.96 -10.25
N ALA A 296 -6.82 15.30 -10.98
CA ALA A 296 -7.71 14.35 -11.64
C ALA A 296 -8.20 14.84 -13.00
N GLY A 297 -8.73 13.92 -13.80
CA GLY A 297 -9.37 14.22 -15.06
C GLY A 297 -8.38 14.43 -16.21
N TRP A 298 -8.86 15.14 -17.23
CA TRP A 298 -8.17 15.34 -18.49
C TRP A 298 -7.37 16.64 -18.50
N THR A 299 -6.19 16.61 -19.11
CA THR A 299 -5.51 17.83 -19.55
C THR A 299 -6.15 18.36 -20.83
N PRO A 300 -5.84 19.62 -21.27
CA PRO A 300 -6.32 20.17 -22.54
C PRO A 300 -5.95 19.33 -23.78
N THR A 301 -4.98 18.46 -23.67
CA THR A 301 -4.48 17.58 -24.74
C THR A 301 -4.99 16.16 -24.65
N ALA A 302 -6.01 15.92 -23.81
CA ALA A 302 -6.64 14.63 -23.60
C ALA A 302 -5.72 13.57 -22.95
N SER A 303 -4.63 13.97 -22.29
CA SER A 303 -3.90 13.10 -21.37
C SER A 303 -4.52 13.16 -19.97
N VAL A 304 -4.25 12.17 -19.13
CA VAL A 304 -4.72 12.12 -17.73
C VAL A 304 -3.77 12.93 -16.84
N ALA A 305 -4.35 13.83 -16.01
CA ALA A 305 -3.60 14.70 -15.14
C ALA A 305 -3.05 14.00 -13.89
N GLY A 306 -3.75 12.98 -13.39
CA GLY A 306 -3.40 12.21 -12.19
C GLY A 306 -4.56 11.35 -11.73
N PHE A 307 -4.41 10.72 -10.57
CA PHE A 307 -5.36 9.73 -10.04
C PHE A 307 -6.55 10.36 -9.27
N GLY A 308 -6.39 11.56 -8.68
CA GLY A 308 -7.45 12.24 -7.91
C GLY A 308 -7.84 11.52 -6.63
N TRP A 309 -6.85 11.03 -5.87
CA TRP A 309 -7.11 10.26 -4.65
C TRP A 309 -7.38 11.18 -3.45
N GLU A 310 -8.38 10.80 -2.67
CA GLU A 310 -8.64 11.36 -1.36
C GLU A 310 -7.68 10.80 -0.30
N ASN A 311 -7.56 11.49 0.83
CA ASN A 311 -6.77 11.04 1.96
C ASN A 311 -7.29 9.70 2.51
N VAL A 312 -6.36 8.82 2.90
CA VAL A 312 -6.69 7.50 3.41
C VAL A 312 -6.51 7.44 4.92
N ASN A 313 -7.59 7.05 5.61
CA ASN A 313 -7.61 6.77 7.03
C ASN A 313 -7.45 5.27 7.26
N VAL A 314 -6.49 4.88 8.09
CA VAL A 314 -6.15 3.48 8.38
C VAL A 314 -6.25 3.20 9.88
N ILE A 315 -6.90 2.09 10.23
CA ILE A 315 -6.91 1.53 11.59
C ILE A 315 -6.32 0.13 11.52
N SER A 316 -5.28 -0.13 12.31
CA SER A 316 -4.61 -1.43 12.40
C SER A 316 -4.68 -1.96 13.83
N LEU A 317 -5.11 -3.20 14.00
CA LEU A 317 -5.18 -3.91 15.28
C LEU A 317 -4.38 -5.21 15.18
N GLY A 318 -3.50 -5.45 16.14
CA GLY A 318 -2.74 -6.69 16.26
C GLY A 318 -2.78 -7.25 17.66
N ILE A 319 -2.83 -8.58 17.75
CA ILE A 319 -2.75 -9.33 19.00
C ILE A 319 -1.74 -10.46 18.83
N GLN A 320 -0.77 -10.55 19.73
CA GLN A 320 0.17 -11.66 19.84
C GLN A 320 -0.06 -12.44 21.13
N TYR A 321 -0.09 -13.76 21.02
CA TYR A 321 -0.12 -14.69 22.17
C TYR A 321 1.21 -15.45 22.25
N LYS A 322 1.91 -15.29 23.39
CA LYS A 322 3.23 -15.89 23.70
C LYS A 322 3.15 -17.04 24.70
N GLY A 323 1.95 -17.58 24.96
CA GLY A 323 1.75 -18.62 25.96
C GLY A 323 2.22 -20.02 25.55
N ILE A 324 2.60 -20.22 24.28
CA ILE A 324 3.18 -21.46 23.77
C ILE A 324 4.69 -21.25 23.61
N GLU A 325 5.45 -22.12 24.22
CA GLU A 325 6.92 -22.02 24.21
C GLU A 325 7.47 -22.09 22.78
N ASN A 326 8.33 -21.14 22.42
CA ASN A 326 8.96 -21.01 21.11
C ASN A 326 7.99 -20.91 19.92
N LEU A 327 6.68 -20.64 20.16
CA LEU A 327 5.67 -20.56 19.12
C LEU A 327 4.66 -19.43 19.41
N PRO A 328 5.07 -18.14 19.33
CA PRO A 328 4.12 -17.03 19.37
C PRO A 328 3.14 -17.08 18.20
N LEU A 329 1.84 -16.91 18.49
CA LEU A 329 0.76 -16.83 17.49
C LEU A 329 0.27 -15.40 17.39
N ARG A 330 -0.14 -14.97 16.19
CA ARG A 330 -0.60 -13.60 15.95
C ARG A 330 -1.84 -13.59 15.08
N VAL A 331 -2.69 -12.61 15.37
CA VAL A 331 -3.81 -12.23 14.51
C VAL A 331 -3.79 -10.73 14.34
N GLY A 332 -4.09 -10.27 13.12
CA GLY A 332 -4.15 -8.88 12.76
C GLY A 332 -5.41 -8.54 11.99
N TYR A 333 -5.78 -7.29 12.05
CA TYR A 333 -6.84 -6.70 11.24
C TYR A 333 -6.47 -5.29 10.85
N THR A 334 -6.71 -4.93 9.59
CA THR A 334 -6.51 -3.58 9.07
C THR A 334 -7.76 -3.11 8.36
N TYR A 335 -8.19 -1.90 8.68
CA TYR A 335 -9.23 -1.15 7.97
C TYR A 335 -8.62 0.08 7.29
N SER A 336 -9.14 0.46 6.12
CA SER A 336 -8.76 1.69 5.41
C SER A 336 -9.92 2.26 4.61
N SER A 337 -10.02 3.58 4.50
CA SER A 337 -10.96 4.21 3.58
C SER A 337 -10.52 4.00 2.13
N ASN A 338 -11.48 4.03 1.19
CA ASN A 338 -11.19 4.02 -0.25
C ASN A 338 -10.75 5.43 -0.68
N PRO A 339 -9.59 5.60 -1.36
CA PRO A 339 -9.17 6.89 -1.86
C PRO A 339 -9.89 7.33 -3.16
N ILE A 340 -10.56 6.41 -3.85
CA ILE A 340 -11.11 6.64 -5.18
C ILE A 340 -12.58 7.04 -5.06
N ASN A 341 -12.88 8.28 -5.48
CA ASN A 341 -14.23 8.76 -5.65
C ASN A 341 -14.88 8.09 -6.90
N ASP A 342 -16.16 7.78 -6.84
CA ASP A 342 -16.90 7.11 -7.92
C ASP A 342 -16.78 7.82 -9.28
N GLU A 343 -16.84 9.16 -9.30
CA GLU A 343 -16.68 9.94 -10.53
C GLU A 343 -15.31 9.77 -11.19
N LEU A 344 -14.31 9.34 -10.43
CA LEU A 344 -12.93 9.15 -10.86
C LEU A 344 -12.54 7.68 -11.08
N ALA A 345 -13.48 6.75 -10.92
CA ALA A 345 -13.22 5.31 -11.09
C ALA A 345 -12.54 4.99 -12.42
N PHE A 346 -12.96 5.63 -13.51
CA PHE A 346 -12.36 5.42 -14.84
C PHE A 346 -10.87 5.75 -14.91
N PHE A 347 -10.42 6.84 -14.28
CA PHE A 347 -9.02 7.27 -14.29
C PHE A 347 -8.12 6.37 -13.44
N ASN A 348 -8.72 5.53 -12.59
CA ASN A 348 -8.05 4.68 -11.62
C ASN A 348 -7.98 3.19 -12.03
N ILE A 349 -8.42 2.83 -13.25
CA ILE A 349 -8.30 1.46 -13.77
C ILE A 349 -6.87 0.92 -13.69
N PRO A 350 -5.80 1.70 -14.00
CA PRO A 350 -4.42 1.22 -13.89
C PRO A 350 -3.92 1.05 -12.44
N ALA A 351 -4.61 1.64 -11.46
CA ALA A 351 -4.21 1.62 -10.04
C ALA A 351 -5.43 1.48 -9.12
N PRO A 352 -6.15 0.34 -9.14
CA PRO A 352 -7.34 0.12 -8.36
C PRO A 352 -7.01 -0.12 -6.87
N ALA A 353 -6.67 0.92 -6.14
CA ALA A 353 -6.27 0.87 -4.74
C ALA A 353 -7.48 0.79 -3.79
N ILE A 354 -8.32 -0.23 -3.93
CA ILE A 354 -9.66 -0.33 -3.37
C ILE A 354 -9.85 -1.33 -2.24
N ILE A 355 -8.81 -2.04 -1.80
CA ILE A 355 -8.93 -2.98 -0.67
C ILE A 355 -9.24 -2.20 0.61
N LYS A 356 -10.31 -2.54 1.30
CA LYS A 356 -10.76 -1.87 2.51
C LYS A 356 -10.61 -2.71 3.79
N SER A 357 -10.58 -4.04 3.68
CA SER A 357 -10.39 -4.98 4.82
C SER A 357 -9.25 -5.92 4.58
N ALA A 358 -8.43 -6.13 5.60
CA ALA A 358 -7.47 -7.22 5.57
C ALA A 358 -7.38 -7.94 6.92
N TYR A 359 -7.28 -9.25 6.85
CA TYR A 359 -7.10 -10.15 7.98
C TYR A 359 -5.75 -10.83 7.86
N GLN A 360 -5.05 -10.94 8.97
CA GLN A 360 -3.74 -11.55 9.02
C GLN A 360 -3.70 -12.62 10.11
N PHE A 361 -3.04 -13.72 9.79
CA PHE A 361 -2.68 -14.76 10.74
C PHE A 361 -1.19 -15.08 10.57
N GLY A 362 -0.46 -15.15 11.68
CA GLY A 362 0.95 -15.49 11.63
C GLY A 362 1.46 -16.15 12.88
N PHE A 363 2.64 -16.73 12.76
CA PHE A 363 3.37 -17.32 13.87
C PHE A 363 4.87 -17.18 13.69
N SER A 364 5.61 -17.41 14.76
CA SER A 364 7.07 -17.59 14.71
C SER A 364 7.48 -18.92 15.29
N ARG A 365 8.64 -19.41 14.88
CA ARG A 365 9.30 -20.56 15.51
C ARG A 365 10.72 -20.20 15.84
N LYS A 366 11.07 -20.26 17.13
CA LYS A 366 12.44 -20.07 17.59
C LYS A 366 13.22 -21.38 17.53
N PHE A 367 14.47 -21.28 17.11
CA PHE A 367 15.46 -22.36 17.04
C PHE A 367 16.70 -21.95 17.84
N GLY A 368 16.75 -22.43 19.09
CA GLY A 368 17.73 -21.95 20.07
C GLY A 368 17.45 -20.47 20.44
N GLU A 369 18.53 -19.76 20.80
CA GLU A 369 18.45 -18.39 21.28
C GLU A 369 18.60 -17.34 20.16
N LYS A 370 19.18 -17.71 19.01
CA LYS A 370 19.64 -16.79 17.99
C LYS A 370 18.82 -16.76 16.71
N VAL A 371 18.08 -17.83 16.41
CA VAL A 371 17.37 -17.97 15.13
C VAL A 371 15.88 -18.00 15.35
N GLU A 372 15.17 -17.20 14.57
CA GLU A 372 13.70 -17.26 14.53
C GLU A 372 13.22 -17.22 13.09
N LEU A 373 12.26 -18.09 12.75
CA LEU A 373 11.53 -18.08 11.49
C LEU A 373 10.12 -17.58 11.72
N ASP A 374 9.66 -16.72 10.81
CA ASP A 374 8.36 -16.10 10.85
C ASP A 374 7.53 -16.50 9.64
N PHE A 375 6.22 -16.58 9.83
CA PHE A 375 5.26 -16.78 8.76
C PHE A 375 4.05 -15.87 8.98
N VAL A 376 3.50 -15.35 7.88
CA VAL A 376 2.19 -14.71 7.85
C VAL A 376 1.44 -15.06 6.57
N TYR A 377 0.15 -15.30 6.72
CA TYR A 377 -0.86 -15.23 5.67
C TYR A 377 -1.70 -13.99 5.87
N HIS A 378 -1.90 -13.25 4.79
CA HIS A 378 -2.74 -12.07 4.73
C HIS A 378 -3.78 -12.25 3.62
N HIS A 379 -5.03 -11.90 3.91
CA HIS A 379 -6.12 -11.84 2.95
C HIS A 379 -6.79 -10.46 3.01
N GLY A 380 -6.90 -9.80 1.86
CA GLY A 380 -7.54 -8.51 1.70
C GLY A 380 -8.73 -8.54 0.74
N SER A 381 -9.72 -7.67 0.97
CA SER A 381 -10.92 -7.56 0.13
C SER A 381 -11.39 -6.11 -0.01
N SER A 382 -11.84 -5.72 -1.20
CA SER A 382 -12.52 -4.44 -1.45
C SER A 382 -13.91 -4.39 -0.81
N GLY A 383 -14.51 -5.56 -0.54
CA GLY A 383 -15.84 -5.65 0.08
C GLY A 383 -16.97 -5.09 -0.79
N GLY A 384 -16.79 -5.06 -2.08
CA GLY A 384 -17.72 -4.55 -3.08
C GLY A 384 -17.00 -3.81 -4.19
N ASP A 385 -17.76 -3.33 -5.15
CA ASP A 385 -17.26 -2.61 -6.31
C ASP A 385 -16.97 -1.14 -6.00
N THR A 386 -15.94 -0.60 -6.65
CA THR A 386 -15.78 0.83 -6.92
C THR A 386 -16.25 1.04 -8.34
N SER A 387 -17.20 1.97 -8.56
CA SER A 387 -17.83 2.13 -9.86
C SER A 387 -18.10 3.60 -10.19
N GLY A 388 -18.07 3.93 -11.47
CA GLY A 388 -18.35 5.28 -11.97
C GLY A 388 -18.62 5.27 -13.48
N PRO A 389 -18.81 6.44 -14.10
CA PRO A 389 -19.00 6.52 -15.54
C PRO A 389 -17.72 6.21 -16.32
N VAL A 390 -17.84 5.77 -17.56
CA VAL A 390 -16.75 5.83 -18.54
C VAL A 390 -16.62 7.27 -19.01
N ASN A 391 -15.40 7.81 -19.04
CA ASN A 391 -15.14 9.21 -19.36
C ASN A 391 -14.48 9.37 -20.75
N ASN A 392 -14.91 10.40 -21.47
CA ASN A 392 -14.37 10.75 -22.80
C ASN A 392 -14.02 12.25 -22.80
N PRO A 393 -12.77 12.64 -23.12
CA PRO A 393 -12.35 14.04 -23.10
C PRO A 393 -13.13 14.92 -24.10
N MET A 394 -13.73 14.35 -25.14
CA MET A 394 -14.56 15.10 -26.10
C MET A 394 -15.95 15.49 -25.54
N MET A 395 -16.36 14.96 -24.41
CA MET A 395 -17.63 15.25 -23.74
C MET A 395 -17.52 16.20 -22.55
N ILE A 396 -16.34 16.78 -22.34
CA ILE A 396 -16.11 17.75 -21.26
C ILE A 396 -16.96 19.01 -21.49
N SER A 397 -17.64 19.43 -20.42
CA SER A 397 -18.42 20.67 -20.36
C SER A 397 -18.43 21.24 -18.93
N GLN A 398 -19.02 22.40 -18.73
CA GLN A 398 -19.16 22.98 -17.38
C GLN A 398 -19.96 22.09 -16.41
N THR A 399 -20.92 21.32 -16.92
CA THR A 399 -21.76 20.41 -16.13
C THR A 399 -21.28 18.95 -16.18
N ASN A 400 -20.22 18.68 -16.93
CA ASN A 400 -19.62 17.35 -17.10
C ASN A 400 -18.09 17.47 -17.16
N PRO A 401 -17.43 17.84 -16.04
CA PRO A 401 -16.01 18.21 -16.04
C PRO A 401 -15.06 17.06 -16.42
N TYR A 402 -15.48 15.82 -16.20
CA TYR A 402 -14.69 14.62 -16.54
C TYR A 402 -15.10 13.96 -17.85
N GLY A 403 -16.15 14.47 -18.53
CA GLY A 403 -16.59 13.92 -19.81
C GLY A 403 -17.34 12.60 -19.69
N ALA A 404 -18.12 12.39 -18.62
CA ALA A 404 -18.89 11.17 -18.40
C ALA A 404 -19.84 10.86 -19.58
N ILE A 405 -19.79 9.63 -20.09
CA ILE A 405 -20.69 9.13 -21.14
C ILE A 405 -22.03 8.74 -20.49
N PRO A 406 -23.16 9.34 -20.86
CA PRO A 406 -24.46 9.01 -20.26
C PRO A 406 -24.81 7.52 -20.41
N GLY A 407 -25.22 6.87 -19.30
CA GLY A 407 -25.61 5.46 -19.27
C GLY A 407 -24.45 4.47 -19.36
N SER A 408 -23.21 4.95 -19.40
CA SER A 408 -22.03 4.08 -19.29
C SER A 408 -21.67 3.79 -17.83
N SER A 409 -20.92 2.73 -17.61
CA SER A 409 -20.30 2.43 -16.32
C SER A 409 -18.98 1.70 -16.49
N VAL A 410 -18.09 1.92 -15.56
CA VAL A 410 -16.93 1.09 -15.27
C VAL A 410 -16.97 0.71 -13.80
N SER A 411 -16.68 -0.53 -13.48
CA SER A 411 -16.58 -0.99 -12.09
C SER A 411 -15.47 -2.02 -11.93
N TYR A 412 -14.88 -2.05 -10.75
CA TYR A 412 -13.89 -3.06 -10.39
C TYR A 412 -13.94 -3.39 -8.91
N ASN A 413 -13.71 -4.65 -8.60
CA ASN A 413 -13.49 -5.18 -7.27
C ASN A 413 -12.15 -5.90 -7.22
N MET A 414 -11.67 -6.23 -6.03
CA MET A 414 -10.39 -6.90 -5.85
C MET A 414 -10.33 -7.69 -4.55
N THR A 415 -9.69 -8.85 -4.62
CA THR A 415 -9.14 -9.55 -3.46
C THR A 415 -7.63 -9.64 -3.58
N THR A 416 -6.96 -9.75 -2.45
CA THR A 416 -5.50 -9.93 -2.38
C THR A 416 -5.14 -11.00 -1.37
N ASP A 417 -4.12 -11.79 -1.70
CA ASP A 417 -3.51 -12.76 -0.81
C ASP A 417 -2.00 -12.53 -0.73
N LEU A 418 -1.42 -12.65 0.45
CA LEU A 418 0.03 -12.57 0.64
C LEU A 418 0.50 -13.68 1.57
N LEU A 419 1.52 -14.38 1.15
CA LEU A 419 2.32 -15.29 1.97
C LEU A 419 3.69 -14.63 2.19
N MET A 420 4.11 -14.44 3.45
CA MET A 420 5.43 -13.90 3.73
C MET A 420 6.16 -14.77 4.74
N PHE A 421 7.42 -14.99 4.47
CA PHE A 421 8.37 -15.74 5.31
C PHE A 421 9.44 -14.79 5.79
N GLY A 422 9.76 -14.86 7.08
CA GLY A 422 10.80 -14.07 7.72
C GLY A 422 11.85 -14.94 8.37
N PHE A 423 13.08 -14.42 8.40
CA PHE A 423 14.23 -14.95 9.10
C PHE A 423 14.84 -13.86 9.96
N SER A 424 15.04 -14.14 11.25
CA SER A 424 15.75 -13.27 12.19
C SER A 424 16.94 -13.98 12.78
N TYR A 425 18.05 -13.25 12.92
CA TYR A 425 19.27 -13.73 13.58
C TYR A 425 19.76 -12.70 14.60
N ASP A 426 19.87 -13.13 15.87
CA ASP A 426 20.44 -12.37 16.99
C ASP A 426 21.91 -12.72 17.16
N PHE A 427 22.80 -11.71 17.16
CA PHE A 427 24.26 -11.87 17.18
C PHE A 427 24.81 -12.06 18.61
#